data_9bbd92d2b1138a57e541773289512765
#
_entry.id   9bbd92d2b1138a57e541773289512765
#
_cell.length_a   1.000
_cell.length_b   1.000
_cell.length_c   1.000
_cell.angle_alpha   90.00
_cell.angle_beta   90.00
_cell.angle_gamma   90.00
#
_symmetry.space_group_name_H-M   'P 1'
#
loop_
_entity.id
_entity.type
_entity.pdbx_description
1 polymer ?
#
loop_
_entity_poly.entity_id
_entity_poly.type
_entity_poly.pdbx_seq_one_letter_code
_entity_poly.pdbx_strand_id
1 'polypeptide(L)'
;MTTKTLTAAAALTGVLAVGSSTTMLGADWPSFRGATHDGKSVEAISWPKAGSRPRWTINVGIGHSAVSVVGDRAYTMGNTNDTDTVFAIDVDTGKILWKHSYPCNEKVGIKDYDGPFATPTVANGVVYTLSRKGDVFALDARTGKVIWARDIVKEDDVRPPGFGGLAGSPLVLGDKLILNGSPGGMALDLRTGKTLWKSGKGPGGHATPVPLQIGSRTHVAIHSPRALTIVDAADGKQVWTTERRQPIGVNAPDPVVDGTKVFVTAGRAFGGALFDVTGAVAPLWEQVGLSSHWHTSVLVGGFLYGPDGNNSEGAGRSPTSLRCLDWKTGEIKWTESKLGFNGLIAVGGKLLVLTETGDLVMVEASPQSYKELGSMHVIEGRAFTAPSFANGRVFVRNVRGDVVSLDFGGK
;
A
#
# COMPACT_ATOMS: atom_id res chain seq x y z
N MET A 1 -34.17 -70.25 42.64
CA MET A 1 -33.29 -69.60 41.64
C MET A 1 -34.06 -68.48 40.98
N THR A 2 -33.85 -67.28 41.41
CA THR A 2 -34.57 -66.05 40.96
C THR A 2 -33.63 -65.15 40.21
N THR A 3 -33.84 -65.03 38.90
CA THR A 3 -33.06 -64.17 37.98
C THR A 3 -33.61 -62.74 38.04
N LYS A 4 -32.76 -61.83 38.45
CA LYS A 4 -33.05 -60.37 38.41
C LYS A 4 -32.58 -59.81 37.07
N THR A 5 -33.52 -59.28 36.30
CA THR A 5 -33.26 -58.53 35.09
C THR A 5 -32.95 -57.04 35.46
N LEU A 6 -31.78 -56.59 35.11
CA LEU A 6 -31.41 -55.12 35.18
C LEU A 6 -31.81 -54.45 33.87
N THR A 7 -32.66 -53.45 33.97
CA THR A 7 -32.98 -52.54 32.88
C THR A 7 -32.03 -51.34 32.94
N ALA A 8 -31.21 -51.09 31.90
CA ALA A 8 -30.36 -49.93 31.76
C ALA A 8 -31.14 -48.82 31.05
N ALA A 9 -31.30 -47.69 31.73
CA ALA A 9 -31.84 -46.46 31.13
C ALA A 9 -30.70 -45.67 30.47
N ALA A 10 -30.81 -45.48 29.16
CA ALA A 10 -29.88 -44.61 28.40
C ALA A 10 -30.37 -43.15 28.50
N ALA A 11 -29.58 -42.30 29.14
CA ALA A 11 -29.79 -40.85 29.14
C ALA A 11 -29.20 -40.24 27.87
N LEU A 12 -30.05 -39.70 27.02
CA LEU A 12 -29.66 -38.90 25.84
C LEU A 12 -29.30 -37.48 26.31
N THR A 13 -28.01 -37.17 26.39
CA THR A 13 -27.53 -35.78 26.58
C THR A 13 -27.49 -35.10 25.22
N GLY A 14 -28.47 -34.25 24.95
CA GLY A 14 -28.48 -33.37 23.79
C GLY A 14 -27.44 -32.25 23.97
N VAL A 15 -26.39 -32.29 23.17
CA VAL A 15 -25.43 -31.15 23.05
C VAL A 15 -26.07 -30.11 22.16
N LEU A 16 -26.55 -29.02 22.76
CA LEU A 16 -26.90 -27.79 22.05
C LEU A 16 -25.60 -27.16 21.52
N ALA A 17 -25.34 -27.30 20.23
CA ALA A 17 -24.32 -26.54 19.55
C ALA A 17 -24.77 -25.07 19.47
N VAL A 18 -24.27 -24.25 20.38
CA VAL A 18 -24.38 -22.80 20.28
C VAL A 18 -23.45 -22.39 19.12
N GLY A 19 -24.05 -22.20 17.95
CA GLY A 19 -23.38 -21.59 16.82
C GLY A 19 -22.99 -20.15 17.18
N SER A 20 -21.74 -19.95 17.58
CA SER A 20 -21.15 -18.61 17.66
C SER A 20 -21.10 -18.06 16.25
N SER A 21 -22.04 -17.19 15.90
CA SER A 21 -21.91 -16.30 14.76
C SER A 21 -20.71 -15.40 15.04
N THR A 22 -19.53 -15.80 14.59
CA THR A 22 -18.41 -14.88 14.50
C THR A 22 -18.81 -13.83 13.46
N THR A 23 -19.35 -12.71 13.91
CA THR A 23 -19.30 -11.47 13.14
C THR A 23 -17.82 -11.28 12.77
N MET A 24 -17.49 -11.46 11.50
CA MET A 24 -16.18 -11.08 11.00
C MET A 24 -16.07 -9.57 11.28
N LEU A 25 -15.34 -9.23 12.33
CA LEU A 25 -14.92 -7.85 12.58
C LEU A 25 -14.14 -7.45 11.33
N GLY A 26 -14.46 -6.28 10.79
CA GLY A 26 -13.75 -5.75 9.64
C GLY A 26 -12.24 -5.74 9.91
N ALA A 27 -11.45 -5.83 8.87
CA ALA A 27 -9.99 -5.85 8.99
C ALA A 27 -9.43 -4.43 8.94
N ASP A 28 -8.47 -4.13 9.80
CA ASP A 28 -7.70 -2.89 9.74
C ASP A 28 -6.88 -2.80 8.44
N TRP A 29 -6.60 -1.56 8.02
CA TRP A 29 -5.69 -1.22 6.93
C TRP A 29 -4.52 -0.39 7.46
N PRO A 30 -3.59 -0.96 8.23
CA PRO A 30 -2.67 -0.22 9.10
C PRO A 30 -1.52 0.47 8.38
N SER A 31 -1.33 0.23 7.09
CA SER A 31 -0.22 0.75 6.30
C SER A 31 -0.61 0.94 4.84
N PHE A 32 0.27 1.53 4.05
CA PHE A 32 0.15 1.53 2.60
C PHE A 32 0.05 0.08 2.09
N ARG A 33 -0.99 -0.20 1.27
CA ARG A 33 -1.34 -1.53 0.77
C ARG A 33 -1.78 -2.55 1.83
N GLY A 34 -2.26 -2.08 2.98
CA GLY A 34 -2.94 -2.91 4.00
C GLY A 34 -2.01 -3.71 4.90
N ALA A 35 -2.60 -4.62 5.67
CA ALA A 35 -1.91 -5.37 6.72
C ALA A 35 -0.86 -6.36 6.18
N THR A 36 -1.05 -6.86 4.97
CA THR A 36 -0.18 -7.83 4.30
C THR A 36 0.76 -7.20 3.26
N HIS A 37 0.72 -5.88 3.10
CA HIS A 37 1.53 -5.10 2.15
C HIS A 37 1.36 -5.51 0.68
N ASP A 38 0.28 -6.18 0.34
CA ASP A 38 0.01 -6.72 -1.00
C ASP A 38 -1.20 -6.08 -1.70
N GLY A 39 -1.82 -5.10 -1.06
CA GLY A 39 -2.98 -4.38 -1.59
C GLY A 39 -4.27 -5.18 -1.53
N LYS A 40 -4.38 -6.17 -0.63
CA LYS A 40 -5.55 -7.04 -0.54
C LYS A 40 -6.25 -6.94 0.82
N SER A 41 -7.57 -7.05 0.79
CA SER A 41 -8.42 -7.31 1.96
C SER A 41 -9.28 -8.55 1.70
N VAL A 42 -9.41 -9.39 2.72
CA VAL A 42 -10.28 -10.58 2.68
C VAL A 42 -11.73 -10.26 3.03
N GLU A 43 -12.02 -9.04 3.43
CA GLU A 43 -13.36 -8.61 3.78
C GLU A 43 -14.33 -8.77 2.59
N ALA A 44 -15.58 -9.07 2.90
CA ALA A 44 -16.63 -9.04 1.89
C ALA A 44 -16.90 -7.59 1.46
N ILE A 45 -17.15 -7.40 0.18
CA ILE A 45 -17.49 -6.10 -0.38
C ILE A 45 -18.77 -6.16 -1.21
N SER A 46 -19.63 -5.17 -1.02
CA SER A 46 -20.86 -4.99 -1.79
C SER A 46 -20.87 -3.61 -2.42
N TRP A 47 -21.36 -3.53 -3.67
CA TRP A 47 -21.54 -2.24 -4.32
C TRP A 47 -22.62 -1.44 -3.59
N PRO A 48 -22.40 -0.15 -3.29
CA PRO A 48 -23.39 0.66 -2.59
C PRO A 48 -24.66 0.87 -3.43
N LYS A 49 -25.77 1.14 -2.78
CA LYS A 49 -27.04 1.43 -3.47
C LYS A 49 -26.91 2.70 -4.30
N ALA A 50 -27.69 2.78 -5.39
CA ALA A 50 -27.76 3.99 -6.20
C ALA A 50 -28.13 5.22 -5.34
N GLY A 51 -27.40 6.32 -5.52
CA GLY A 51 -27.58 7.54 -4.73
C GLY A 51 -26.92 7.54 -3.35
N SER A 52 -26.13 6.52 -3.01
CA SER A 52 -25.29 6.55 -1.80
C SER A 52 -24.37 7.76 -1.82
N ARG A 53 -24.27 8.43 -0.68
CA ARG A 53 -23.42 9.61 -0.47
C ARG A 53 -22.21 9.25 0.38
N PRO A 54 -21.11 10.02 0.28
CA PRO A 54 -20.02 9.93 1.23
C PRO A 54 -20.53 10.02 2.66
N ARG A 55 -19.96 9.21 3.54
CA ARG A 55 -20.21 9.28 4.97
C ARG A 55 -19.69 10.60 5.53
N TRP A 56 -18.52 10.99 5.07
CA TRP A 56 -17.92 12.29 5.32
C TRP A 56 -16.88 12.64 4.23
N THR A 57 -16.62 13.93 4.12
CA THR A 57 -15.52 14.50 3.32
C THR A 57 -14.82 15.56 4.14
N ILE A 58 -13.50 15.52 4.19
CA ILE A 58 -12.65 16.52 4.84
C ILE A 58 -11.50 16.90 3.94
N ASN A 59 -10.91 18.09 4.15
CA ASN A 59 -9.68 18.50 3.47
C ASN A 59 -8.51 18.49 4.45
N VAL A 60 -7.42 17.83 4.05
CA VAL A 60 -6.19 17.67 4.86
C VAL A 60 -4.98 18.40 4.26
N GLY A 61 -5.18 19.21 3.21
CA GLY A 61 -4.10 19.85 2.45
C GLY A 61 -3.55 18.94 1.34
N ILE A 62 -2.77 19.53 0.43
CA ILE A 62 -2.24 18.85 -0.76
C ILE A 62 -1.37 17.65 -0.40
N GLY A 63 -1.29 16.67 -1.29
CA GLY A 63 -0.41 15.51 -1.17
C GLY A 63 -1.01 14.20 -1.68
N HIS A 64 -0.24 13.14 -1.53
CA HIS A 64 -0.48 11.82 -2.11
C HIS A 64 -0.54 10.69 -1.07
N SER A 65 -0.41 11.01 0.21
CA SER A 65 -0.51 10.04 1.31
C SER A 65 -1.86 9.33 1.28
N ALA A 66 -1.90 8.01 1.20
CA ALA A 66 -3.14 7.25 1.36
C ALA A 66 -3.67 7.31 2.80
N VAL A 67 -4.74 6.61 3.08
CA VAL A 67 -5.35 6.54 4.40
C VAL A 67 -5.04 5.19 5.04
N SER A 68 -4.41 5.20 6.21
CA SER A 68 -4.30 4.01 7.07
C SER A 68 -5.43 4.01 8.09
N VAL A 69 -5.96 2.83 8.41
CA VAL A 69 -7.10 2.70 9.34
C VAL A 69 -6.81 1.63 10.36
N VAL A 70 -6.94 1.97 11.65
CA VAL A 70 -6.83 1.02 12.76
C VAL A 70 -7.92 1.32 13.78
N GLY A 71 -8.80 0.35 14.00
CA GLY A 71 -9.95 0.49 14.87
C GLY A 71 -10.87 1.63 14.46
N ASP A 72 -11.07 2.60 15.34
CA ASP A 72 -11.92 3.77 15.17
C ASP A 72 -11.21 4.99 14.52
N ARG A 73 -9.96 4.82 14.04
CA ARG A 73 -9.13 5.93 13.58
C ARG A 73 -8.56 5.73 12.19
N ALA A 74 -8.64 6.78 11.41
CA ALA A 74 -7.97 6.92 10.12
C ALA A 74 -6.81 7.91 10.23
N TYR A 75 -5.70 7.61 9.54
CA TYR A 75 -4.48 8.42 9.56
C TYR A 75 -4.04 8.75 8.13
N THR A 76 -3.65 9.99 7.90
CA THR A 76 -3.10 10.44 6.62
C THR A 76 -2.22 11.68 6.82
N MET A 77 -1.56 12.14 5.76
CA MET A 77 -0.73 13.35 5.80
C MET A 77 -1.16 14.31 4.70
N GLY A 78 -0.92 15.59 4.91
CA GLY A 78 -1.13 16.63 3.92
C GLY A 78 -0.24 17.83 4.17
N ASN A 79 -0.06 18.71 3.16
CA ASN A 79 0.72 19.93 3.26
C ASN A 79 -0.17 21.16 3.05
N THR A 80 0.04 22.15 3.88
CA THR A 80 -0.58 23.47 3.74
C THR A 80 0.46 24.52 4.09
N ASN A 81 0.70 25.46 3.20
CA ASN A 81 1.65 26.55 3.42
C ASN A 81 3.03 26.07 3.90
N ASP A 82 3.65 25.16 3.14
CA ASP A 82 4.96 24.60 3.42
C ASP A 82 5.08 23.89 4.80
N THR A 83 3.95 23.38 5.29
CA THR A 83 3.85 22.65 6.56
C THR A 83 3.18 21.32 6.32
N ASP A 84 3.90 20.22 6.53
CA ASP A 84 3.32 18.88 6.56
C ASP A 84 2.59 18.67 7.88
N THR A 85 1.46 18.03 7.81
CA THR A 85 0.63 17.69 8.96
C THR A 85 0.20 16.23 8.90
N VAL A 86 0.42 15.50 9.97
CA VAL A 86 -0.14 14.17 10.21
C VAL A 86 -1.49 14.35 10.91
N PHE A 87 -2.52 13.69 10.41
CA PHE A 87 -3.88 13.75 10.93
C PHE A 87 -4.29 12.40 11.49
N ALA A 88 -4.93 12.41 12.66
CA ALA A 88 -5.80 11.33 13.09
C ALA A 88 -7.24 11.79 13.01
N ILE A 89 -8.08 10.97 12.42
CA ILE A 89 -9.45 11.28 12.04
C ILE A 89 -10.34 10.19 12.61
N ASP A 90 -11.45 10.56 13.23
CA ASP A 90 -12.49 9.64 13.64
C ASP A 90 -13.12 8.99 12.39
N VAL A 91 -13.08 7.67 12.33
CA VAL A 91 -13.44 6.91 11.13
C VAL A 91 -14.93 7.00 10.81
N ASP A 92 -15.78 7.26 11.81
CA ASP A 92 -17.22 7.34 11.65
C ASP A 92 -17.71 8.72 11.24
N THR A 93 -17.09 9.76 11.76
CA THR A 93 -17.60 11.14 11.64
C THR A 93 -16.73 12.05 10.77
N GLY A 94 -15.50 11.66 10.45
CA GLY A 94 -14.51 12.51 9.78
C GLY A 94 -13.94 13.62 10.68
N LYS A 95 -14.26 13.63 11.98
CA LYS A 95 -13.74 14.64 12.91
C LYS A 95 -12.23 14.42 13.11
N ILE A 96 -11.47 15.50 13.01
CA ILE A 96 -10.04 15.47 13.34
C ILE A 96 -9.90 15.32 14.86
N LEU A 97 -9.22 14.25 15.28
CA LEU A 97 -8.97 13.93 16.68
C LEU A 97 -7.71 14.61 17.19
N TRP A 98 -6.65 14.59 16.39
CA TRP A 98 -5.41 15.32 16.65
C TRP A 98 -4.63 15.62 15.35
N LYS A 99 -3.68 16.55 15.46
CA LYS A 99 -2.74 16.92 14.39
C LYS A 99 -1.33 16.98 14.95
N HIS A 100 -0.35 16.59 14.14
CA HIS A 100 1.07 16.86 14.37
C HIS A 100 1.65 17.54 13.14
N SER A 101 2.19 18.75 13.28
CA SER A 101 2.64 19.57 12.16
C SER A 101 4.12 19.93 12.30
N TYR A 102 4.82 19.97 11.17
CA TYR A 102 6.24 20.34 11.08
C TYR A 102 6.54 21.02 9.73
N PRO A 103 7.57 21.91 9.66
CA PRO A 103 7.93 22.60 8.43
C PRO A 103 8.42 21.63 7.35
N CYS A 104 7.83 21.69 6.17
CA CYS A 104 8.26 20.92 5.00
C CYS A 104 7.95 21.74 3.73
N ASN A 105 8.94 22.48 3.26
CA ASN A 105 8.86 23.35 2.09
C ASN A 105 9.37 22.69 0.79
N GLU A 106 9.53 21.36 0.79
CA GLU A 106 10.02 20.62 -0.38
C GLU A 106 8.99 20.65 -1.49
N LYS A 107 9.36 21.18 -2.65
CA LYS A 107 8.50 21.26 -3.82
C LYS A 107 9.11 20.51 -4.99
N VAL A 108 8.28 19.80 -5.73
CA VAL A 108 8.67 19.19 -7.01
C VAL A 108 8.72 20.26 -8.10
N GLY A 109 7.93 21.33 -7.95
CA GLY A 109 7.79 22.38 -8.96
C GLY A 109 6.99 21.94 -10.19
N ILE A 110 6.30 20.83 -10.11
CA ILE A 110 5.37 20.33 -11.12
C ILE A 110 3.97 20.34 -10.48
N LYS A 111 3.01 20.88 -11.21
CA LYS A 111 1.62 20.94 -10.75
C LYS A 111 1.13 19.56 -10.30
N ASP A 112 0.42 19.51 -9.18
CA ASP A 112 -0.19 18.33 -8.58
C ASP A 112 0.82 17.28 -8.03
N TYR A 113 2.12 17.62 -7.87
CA TYR A 113 3.14 16.71 -7.33
C TYR A 113 3.75 17.17 -6.00
N ASP A 114 3.19 18.20 -5.38
CA ASP A 114 3.66 18.71 -4.09
C ASP A 114 2.94 18.01 -2.92
N GLY A 115 3.49 18.16 -1.70
CA GLY A 115 3.02 17.57 -0.47
C GLY A 115 3.55 16.17 -0.19
N PRO A 116 3.16 15.53 0.95
CA PRO A 116 3.68 14.23 1.37
C PRO A 116 3.19 13.09 0.47
N PHE A 117 4.09 12.16 0.15
CA PHE A 117 3.79 10.94 -0.61
C PHE A 117 3.58 9.74 0.30
N ALA A 118 4.45 9.57 1.30
CA ALA A 118 4.39 8.42 2.20
C ALA A 118 3.07 8.37 2.99
N THR A 119 2.57 7.16 3.19
CA THR A 119 1.39 6.89 4.01
C THR A 119 1.84 6.53 5.42
N PRO A 120 1.20 7.05 6.48
CA PRO A 120 1.48 6.64 7.84
C PRO A 120 1.31 5.13 8.03
N THR A 121 2.21 4.50 8.79
CA THR A 121 2.06 3.10 9.21
C THR A 121 1.76 3.05 10.68
N VAL A 122 0.75 2.28 11.06
CA VAL A 122 0.29 2.18 12.44
C VAL A 122 0.57 0.78 12.98
N ALA A 123 1.32 0.70 14.06
CA ALA A 123 1.61 -0.56 14.73
C ALA A 123 1.75 -0.34 16.25
N ASN A 124 1.23 -1.27 17.04
CA ASN A 124 1.37 -1.28 18.51
C ASN A 124 0.99 0.06 19.18
N GLY A 125 -0.03 0.74 18.68
CA GLY A 125 -0.48 2.03 19.22
C GLY A 125 0.42 3.23 18.87
N VAL A 126 1.31 3.07 17.88
CA VAL A 126 2.22 4.12 17.39
C VAL A 126 2.01 4.34 15.89
N VAL A 127 2.01 5.61 15.48
CA VAL A 127 1.96 6.05 14.07
C VAL A 127 3.37 6.42 13.65
N TYR A 128 3.87 5.77 12.61
CA TYR A 128 5.18 6.04 12.01
C TYR A 128 5.00 6.77 10.68
N THR A 129 5.73 7.87 10.49
CA THR A 129 5.64 8.70 9.28
C THR A 129 7.02 8.97 8.71
N LEU A 130 7.08 9.29 7.43
CA LEU A 130 8.28 9.74 6.72
C LEU A 130 7.93 10.95 5.88
N SER A 131 8.67 12.05 6.06
CA SER A 131 8.58 13.21 5.17
C SER A 131 9.45 13.03 3.93
N ARG A 132 9.17 13.83 2.91
CA ARG A 132 9.99 13.87 1.69
C ARG A 132 11.44 14.32 1.96
N LYS A 133 11.66 15.11 3.02
CA LYS A 133 12.96 15.61 3.47
C LYS A 133 13.74 14.65 4.34
N GLY A 134 13.09 13.60 4.85
CA GLY A 134 13.71 12.61 5.74
C GLY A 134 13.39 12.77 7.22
N ASP A 135 12.40 13.60 7.58
CA ASP A 135 11.88 13.63 8.95
C ASP A 135 11.07 12.37 9.20
N VAL A 136 11.43 11.62 10.21
CA VAL A 136 10.73 10.40 10.65
C VAL A 136 10.19 10.64 12.05
N PHE A 137 8.90 10.40 12.23
CA PHE A 137 8.25 10.51 13.54
C PHE A 137 7.64 9.19 13.97
N ALA A 138 7.75 8.89 15.27
CA ALA A 138 6.90 7.96 15.97
C ALA A 138 5.98 8.76 16.89
N LEU A 139 4.68 8.68 16.65
CA LEU A 139 3.66 9.42 17.37
C LEU A 139 2.75 8.45 18.12
N ASP A 140 2.38 8.77 19.35
CA ASP A 140 1.34 8.04 20.06
C ASP A 140 0.02 8.10 19.25
N ALA A 141 -0.51 6.96 18.85
CA ALA A 141 -1.66 6.89 17.94
C ALA A 141 -2.94 7.51 18.52
N ARG A 142 -3.06 7.55 19.84
CA ARG A 142 -4.23 8.10 20.52
C ARG A 142 -4.17 9.62 20.68
N THR A 143 -2.97 10.19 20.91
CA THR A 143 -2.79 11.59 21.30
C THR A 143 -2.01 12.45 20.33
N GLY A 144 -1.29 11.84 19.36
CA GLY A 144 -0.39 12.55 18.44
C GLY A 144 0.90 13.06 19.08
N LYS A 145 1.18 12.73 20.36
CA LYS A 145 2.41 13.13 21.03
C LYS A 145 3.61 12.42 20.41
N VAL A 146 4.70 13.16 20.20
CA VAL A 146 5.97 12.60 19.71
C VAL A 146 6.57 11.69 20.78
N ILE A 147 6.82 10.44 20.39
CA ILE A 147 7.57 9.45 21.16
C ILE A 147 9.06 9.63 20.86
N TRP A 148 9.39 9.64 19.58
CA TRP A 148 10.72 10.00 19.07
C TRP A 148 10.61 10.63 17.66
N ALA A 149 11.65 11.39 17.29
CA ALA A 149 11.78 12.00 15.96
C ALA A 149 13.23 11.87 15.49
N ARG A 150 13.43 11.75 14.17
CA ARG A 150 14.74 11.68 13.52
C ARG A 150 14.72 12.49 12.21
N ASP A 151 15.85 13.07 11.87
CA ASP A 151 16.16 13.60 10.55
C ASP A 151 17.22 12.67 9.92
N ILE A 152 16.76 11.65 9.18
CA ILE A 152 17.66 10.61 8.63
C ILE A 152 18.59 11.15 7.54
N VAL A 153 18.26 12.29 6.94
CA VAL A 153 19.13 12.95 5.97
C VAL A 153 20.35 13.53 6.66
N LYS A 154 20.16 14.21 7.78
CA LYS A 154 21.25 14.83 8.55
C LYS A 154 21.99 13.83 9.43
N GLU A 155 21.26 12.93 10.07
CA GLU A 155 21.80 12.05 11.10
C GLU A 155 22.42 10.77 10.54
N ASP A 156 21.91 10.28 9.38
CA ASP A 156 22.31 9.00 8.78
C ASP A 156 22.90 9.14 7.37
N ASP A 157 23.17 10.35 6.87
CA ASP A 157 23.65 10.62 5.51
C ASP A 157 22.76 9.94 4.46
N VAL A 158 21.43 9.98 4.66
CA VAL A 158 20.47 9.51 3.66
C VAL A 158 20.40 10.55 2.54
N ARG A 159 20.43 10.06 1.30
CA ARG A 159 20.26 10.92 0.11
C ARG A 159 18.87 10.70 -0.45
N PRO A 160 17.98 11.70 -0.39
CA PRO A 160 16.71 11.61 -1.10
C PRO A 160 16.92 11.45 -2.60
N PRO A 161 16.05 10.74 -3.31
CA PRO A 161 16.07 10.71 -4.77
C PRO A 161 15.84 12.12 -5.34
N GLY A 162 16.43 12.41 -6.51
CA GLY A 162 16.41 13.75 -7.09
C GLY A 162 15.03 14.27 -7.50
N PHE A 163 14.06 13.40 -7.70
CA PHE A 163 12.68 13.75 -7.98
C PHE A 163 11.82 13.43 -6.76
N GLY A 164 11.07 14.40 -6.26
CA GLY A 164 10.03 14.18 -5.25
C GLY A 164 10.50 13.86 -3.83
N GLY A 165 11.79 13.68 -3.59
CA GLY A 165 12.28 13.30 -2.26
C GLY A 165 11.94 11.86 -1.86
N LEU A 166 11.97 11.55 -0.57
CA LEU A 166 11.60 10.23 -0.04
C LEU A 166 10.07 10.06 -0.09
N ALA A 167 9.59 8.92 -0.61
CA ALA A 167 8.18 8.70 -0.86
C ALA A 167 7.66 7.33 -0.36
N GLY A 168 8.52 6.33 -0.20
CA GLY A 168 8.14 5.02 0.29
C GLY A 168 7.60 5.08 1.71
N SER A 169 6.48 4.41 1.95
CA SER A 169 5.88 4.35 3.29
C SER A 169 6.74 3.52 4.24
N PRO A 170 6.77 3.84 5.55
CA PRO A 170 7.48 3.03 6.52
C PRO A 170 6.93 1.60 6.60
N LEU A 171 7.80 0.59 6.67
CA LEU A 171 7.43 -0.79 6.94
C LEU A 171 7.79 -1.14 8.39
N VAL A 172 6.81 -1.54 9.18
CA VAL A 172 7.05 -2.11 10.52
C VAL A 172 7.22 -3.62 10.40
N LEU A 173 8.35 -4.13 10.86
CA LEU A 173 8.67 -5.55 10.84
C LEU A 173 9.35 -5.98 12.15
N GLY A 174 8.58 -6.65 13.01
CA GLY A 174 9.03 -6.99 14.35
C GLY A 174 9.38 -5.75 15.18
N ASP A 175 10.63 -5.61 15.59
CA ASP A 175 11.18 -4.50 16.35
C ASP A 175 11.82 -3.39 15.48
N LYS A 176 11.61 -3.43 14.18
CA LYS A 176 12.26 -2.55 13.21
C LYS A 176 11.28 -1.71 12.42
N LEU A 177 11.67 -0.46 12.14
CA LEU A 177 11.07 0.42 11.14
C LEU A 177 11.99 0.43 9.91
N ILE A 178 11.54 -0.16 8.82
CA ILE A 178 12.33 -0.27 7.59
C ILE A 178 11.89 0.80 6.60
N LEU A 179 12.87 1.52 6.05
CA LEU A 179 12.69 2.63 5.14
C LEU A 179 13.50 2.41 3.86
N ASN A 180 12.99 2.89 2.73
CA ASN A 180 13.75 2.94 1.46
C ASN A 180 14.70 4.14 1.47
N GLY A 181 15.58 4.22 2.47
CA GLY A 181 16.51 5.32 2.70
C GLY A 181 17.89 5.15 2.05
N SER A 182 18.14 4.02 1.38
CA SER A 182 19.37 3.74 0.62
C SER A 182 19.08 2.61 -0.38
N PRO A 183 20.02 2.26 -1.31
CA PRO A 183 19.77 1.25 -2.33
C PRO A 183 19.34 -0.13 -1.81
N GLY A 184 19.77 -0.52 -0.63
CA GLY A 184 19.31 -1.72 0.07
C GLY A 184 18.44 -1.43 1.28
N GLY A 185 17.93 -0.19 1.43
CA GLY A 185 17.11 0.24 2.56
C GLY A 185 17.89 0.50 3.83
N MET A 186 17.18 0.88 4.87
CA MET A 186 17.69 1.06 6.23
C MET A 186 16.67 0.62 7.26
N ALA A 187 17.10 0.28 8.45
CA ALA A 187 16.24 -0.02 9.59
C ALA A 187 16.58 0.86 10.79
N LEU A 188 15.52 1.33 11.43
CA LEU A 188 15.57 1.99 12.73
C LEU A 188 14.98 1.05 13.79
N ASP A 189 15.49 1.12 15.01
CA ASP A 189 14.86 0.49 16.17
C ASP A 189 13.49 1.11 16.41
N LEU A 190 12.45 0.29 16.42
CA LEU A 190 11.06 0.74 16.44
C LEU A 190 10.73 1.57 17.68
N ARG A 191 11.36 1.30 18.82
CA ARG A 191 11.09 1.95 20.09
C ARG A 191 11.87 3.25 20.29
N THR A 192 13.09 3.34 19.73
CA THR A 192 14.01 4.46 20.01
C THR A 192 14.35 5.33 18.81
N GLY A 193 14.03 4.86 17.59
CA GLY A 193 14.41 5.51 16.34
C GLY A 193 15.89 5.40 15.99
N LYS A 194 16.74 4.71 16.79
CA LYS A 194 18.17 4.54 16.50
C LYS A 194 18.37 3.67 15.27
N THR A 195 19.32 4.05 14.44
CA THR A 195 19.70 3.27 13.25
C THR A 195 20.32 1.95 13.66
N LEU A 196 19.75 0.85 13.18
CA LEU A 196 20.24 -0.51 13.37
C LEU A 196 21.16 -0.91 12.21
N TRP A 197 20.77 -0.61 11.00
CA TRP A 197 21.56 -0.84 9.79
C TRP A 197 21.13 0.07 8.63
N LYS A 198 22.06 0.32 7.69
CA LYS A 198 21.82 0.96 6.40
C LYS A 198 22.59 0.18 5.32
N SER A 199 21.92 -0.28 4.26
CA SER A 199 22.47 -1.19 3.26
C SER A 199 22.73 -0.49 1.93
N GLY A 200 23.98 -0.51 1.49
CA GLY A 200 24.42 0.12 0.25
C GLY A 200 24.69 1.62 0.37
N LYS A 201 25.41 2.17 -0.64
CA LYS A 201 25.72 3.60 -0.76
C LYS A 201 24.98 4.20 -1.94
N GLY A 202 24.19 5.24 -1.73
CA GLY A 202 23.45 5.91 -2.80
C GLY A 202 22.10 6.46 -2.30
N PRO A 203 21.30 7.00 -3.22
CA PRO A 203 20.00 7.57 -2.87
C PRO A 203 19.01 6.49 -2.43
N GLY A 204 18.10 6.89 -1.55
CA GLY A 204 16.87 6.16 -1.26
C GLY A 204 15.92 6.11 -2.45
N GLY A 205 14.75 5.51 -2.28
CA GLY A 205 13.79 5.30 -3.35
C GLY A 205 12.38 5.77 -3.00
N HIS A 206 11.47 5.57 -3.96
CA HIS A 206 10.07 5.97 -3.84
C HIS A 206 9.16 4.81 -3.42
N ALA A 207 9.56 3.57 -3.75
CA ALA A 207 8.77 2.38 -3.43
C ALA A 207 8.78 2.07 -1.93
N THR A 208 7.69 1.56 -1.41
CA THR A 208 7.62 1.01 -0.05
C THR A 208 8.38 -0.31 0.01
N PRO A 209 9.20 -0.55 1.05
CA PRO A 209 9.81 -1.85 1.30
C PRO A 209 8.75 -2.94 1.50
N VAL A 210 8.96 -4.14 0.94
CA VAL A 210 8.00 -5.24 1.06
C VAL A 210 8.69 -6.47 1.66
N PRO A 211 8.12 -7.07 2.73
CA PRO A 211 8.72 -8.24 3.36
C PRO A 211 8.49 -9.52 2.52
N LEU A 212 9.44 -10.45 2.61
CA LEU A 212 9.32 -11.80 2.04
C LEU A 212 10.07 -12.82 2.89
N GLN A 213 9.71 -14.10 2.72
CA GLN A 213 10.38 -15.21 3.39
C GLN A 213 11.30 -15.96 2.44
N ILE A 214 12.56 -16.20 2.83
CA ILE A 214 13.46 -17.12 2.15
C ILE A 214 13.95 -18.12 3.17
N GLY A 215 13.52 -19.38 3.03
CA GLY A 215 13.69 -20.39 4.08
C GLY A 215 13.01 -19.96 5.38
N SER A 216 13.74 -20.02 6.49
CA SER A 216 13.24 -19.62 7.82
C SER A 216 13.50 -18.13 8.16
N ARG A 217 14.09 -17.37 7.24
CA ARG A 217 14.50 -15.98 7.49
C ARG A 217 13.59 -14.98 6.76
N THR A 218 13.30 -13.88 7.44
CA THR A 218 12.58 -12.76 6.86
C THR A 218 13.57 -11.83 6.14
N HIS A 219 13.26 -11.49 4.92
CA HIS A 219 13.99 -10.57 4.06
C HIS A 219 13.09 -9.40 3.67
N VAL A 220 13.68 -8.39 3.04
CA VAL A 220 12.95 -7.23 2.53
C VAL A 220 13.37 -6.95 1.10
N ALA A 221 12.38 -6.79 0.22
CA ALA A 221 12.57 -6.33 -1.14
C ALA A 221 12.58 -4.79 -1.16
N ILE A 222 13.66 -4.20 -1.62
CA ILE A 222 13.86 -2.76 -1.77
C ILE A 222 13.98 -2.44 -3.26
N HIS A 223 13.02 -1.68 -3.78
CA HIS A 223 13.04 -1.18 -5.15
C HIS A 223 13.56 0.26 -5.13
N SER A 224 14.85 0.42 -5.34
CA SER A 224 15.55 1.70 -5.38
C SER A 224 15.54 2.30 -6.80
N PRO A 225 16.00 3.55 -7.01
CA PRO A 225 16.10 4.14 -8.35
C PRO A 225 16.94 3.34 -9.35
N ARG A 226 17.79 2.46 -8.89
CA ARG A 226 18.75 1.73 -9.74
C ARG A 226 18.62 0.22 -9.70
N ALA A 227 18.02 -0.34 -8.66
CA ALA A 227 18.07 -1.80 -8.43
C ALA A 227 16.85 -2.30 -7.67
N LEU A 228 16.52 -3.56 -7.88
CA LEU A 228 15.80 -4.38 -6.92
C LEU A 228 16.85 -5.09 -6.06
N THR A 229 16.81 -4.87 -4.76
CA THR A 229 17.73 -5.47 -3.79
C THR A 229 16.95 -6.22 -2.73
N ILE A 230 17.38 -7.44 -2.41
CA ILE A 230 16.82 -8.24 -1.31
C ILE A 230 17.86 -8.24 -0.18
N VAL A 231 17.44 -7.83 0.99
CA VAL A 231 18.29 -7.79 2.19
C VAL A 231 17.71 -8.65 3.30
N ASP A 232 18.58 -9.23 4.14
CA ASP A 232 18.16 -9.86 5.40
C ASP A 232 17.60 -8.77 6.33
N ALA A 233 16.40 -8.97 6.83
CA ALA A 233 15.74 -7.98 7.69
C ALA A 233 16.46 -7.79 9.04
N ALA A 234 17.25 -8.76 9.49
CA ALA A 234 17.92 -8.69 10.78
C ALA A 234 19.08 -7.70 10.79
N ASP A 235 19.90 -7.69 9.73
CA ASP A 235 21.17 -6.97 9.70
C ASP A 235 21.42 -6.12 8.42
N GLY A 236 20.47 -6.12 7.49
CA GLY A 236 20.56 -5.39 6.22
C GLY A 236 21.55 -5.99 5.23
N LYS A 237 22.07 -7.21 5.47
CA LYS A 237 22.96 -7.86 4.54
C LYS A 237 22.26 -8.16 3.22
N GLN A 238 22.84 -7.68 2.12
CA GLN A 238 22.34 -7.98 0.79
C GLN A 238 22.53 -9.47 0.48
N VAL A 239 21.45 -10.14 0.10
CA VAL A 239 21.45 -11.56 -0.29
C VAL A 239 21.25 -11.75 -1.79
N TRP A 240 20.57 -10.81 -2.45
CA TRP A 240 20.35 -10.84 -3.88
C TRP A 240 20.15 -9.41 -4.42
N THR A 241 20.54 -9.13 -5.67
CA THR A 241 20.29 -7.83 -6.31
C THR A 241 20.36 -7.95 -7.82
N THR A 242 19.58 -7.12 -8.51
CA THR A 242 19.65 -6.93 -9.96
C THR A 242 19.51 -5.45 -10.30
N GLU A 243 20.25 -5.01 -11.32
CA GLU A 243 20.12 -3.63 -11.80
C GLU A 243 18.79 -3.44 -12.55
N ARG A 244 18.00 -2.47 -12.14
CA ARG A 244 16.73 -2.05 -12.76
C ARG A 244 16.69 -0.54 -12.88
N ARG A 245 17.69 0.02 -13.51
CA ARG A 245 17.88 1.47 -13.62
C ARG A 245 16.95 2.07 -14.67
N GLN A 246 15.97 2.82 -14.20
CA GLN A 246 15.13 3.63 -15.05
C GLN A 246 15.80 4.99 -15.35
N PRO A 247 15.73 5.52 -16.60
CA PRO A 247 16.51 6.70 -17.00
C PRO A 247 16.31 7.96 -16.13
N ILE A 248 15.11 8.18 -15.61
CA ILE A 248 14.82 9.34 -14.74
C ILE A 248 14.96 9.02 -13.24
N GLY A 249 15.34 7.78 -12.89
CA GLY A 249 15.56 7.38 -11.51
C GLY A 249 14.31 7.30 -10.63
N VAL A 250 13.12 7.09 -11.23
CA VAL A 250 11.86 6.94 -10.49
C VAL A 250 11.33 5.52 -10.65
N ASN A 251 11.55 4.70 -9.63
CA ASN A 251 10.94 3.38 -9.45
C ASN A 251 9.96 3.50 -8.27
N ALA A 252 8.73 3.90 -8.54
CA ALA A 252 7.75 4.20 -7.50
C ALA A 252 6.83 3.02 -7.12
N PRO A 253 6.43 2.14 -8.07
CA PRO A 253 5.63 0.98 -7.69
C PRO A 253 6.39 0.06 -6.74
N ASP A 254 5.68 -0.40 -5.69
CA ASP A 254 6.25 -1.36 -4.74
C ASP A 254 6.47 -2.71 -5.41
N PRO A 255 7.43 -3.51 -4.92
CA PRO A 255 7.53 -4.92 -5.31
C PRO A 255 6.24 -5.68 -5.02
N VAL A 256 5.82 -6.55 -5.95
CA VAL A 256 4.76 -7.53 -5.70
C VAL A 256 5.41 -8.87 -5.40
N VAL A 257 5.11 -9.45 -4.25
CA VAL A 257 5.77 -10.64 -3.73
C VAL A 257 4.81 -11.83 -3.68
N ASP A 258 5.29 -12.99 -4.13
CA ASP A 258 4.63 -14.29 -3.94
C ASP A 258 5.70 -15.36 -3.67
N GLY A 259 5.83 -15.76 -2.41
CA GLY A 259 6.92 -16.62 -1.96
C GLY A 259 8.29 -15.99 -2.21
N THR A 260 9.13 -16.67 -3.01
CA THR A 260 10.45 -16.16 -3.42
C THR A 260 10.40 -15.39 -4.74
N LYS A 261 9.23 -15.24 -5.35
CA LYS A 261 9.08 -14.50 -6.60
C LYS A 261 8.73 -13.04 -6.32
N VAL A 262 9.46 -12.15 -6.97
CA VAL A 262 9.32 -10.70 -6.81
C VAL A 262 9.16 -10.05 -8.18
N PHE A 263 8.00 -9.42 -8.40
CA PHE A 263 7.74 -8.62 -9.59
C PHE A 263 8.00 -7.14 -9.29
N VAL A 264 8.65 -6.45 -10.22
CA VAL A 264 8.82 -5.00 -10.20
C VAL A 264 8.53 -4.41 -11.57
N THR A 265 8.03 -3.18 -11.58
CA THR A 265 7.73 -2.42 -12.79
C THR A 265 8.15 -0.96 -12.64
N ALA A 266 8.35 -0.30 -13.75
CA ALA A 266 8.58 1.14 -13.81
C ALA A 266 7.94 1.73 -15.07
N GLY A 267 7.60 3.01 -15.01
CA GLY A 267 6.95 3.71 -16.12
C GLY A 267 7.85 3.96 -17.34
N ARG A 268 7.32 4.68 -18.33
CA ARG A 268 8.01 5.11 -19.56
C ARG A 268 8.49 3.95 -20.45
N ALA A 269 7.61 2.96 -20.62
CA ALA A 269 7.87 1.75 -21.40
C ALA A 269 9.07 0.93 -20.90
N PHE A 270 9.47 1.09 -19.63
CA PHE A 270 10.49 0.28 -19.01
C PHE A 270 10.01 -1.15 -18.75
N GLY A 271 8.70 -1.30 -18.57
CA GLY A 271 8.04 -2.58 -18.37
C GLY A 271 8.18 -3.15 -16.97
N GLY A 272 7.74 -4.38 -16.83
CA GLY A 272 7.84 -5.16 -15.60
C GLY A 272 8.65 -6.43 -15.80
N ALA A 273 9.21 -6.94 -14.71
CA ALA A 273 9.97 -8.21 -14.69
C ALA A 273 9.68 -8.99 -13.42
N LEU A 274 9.58 -10.30 -13.55
CA LEU A 274 9.46 -11.25 -12.44
C LEU A 274 10.78 -11.97 -12.24
N PHE A 275 11.24 -12.01 -10.99
CA PHE A 275 12.47 -12.69 -10.58
C PHE A 275 12.16 -13.76 -9.53
N ASP A 276 12.93 -14.86 -9.52
CA ASP A 276 13.06 -15.72 -8.35
C ASP A 276 14.35 -15.30 -7.62
N VAL A 277 14.19 -14.71 -6.44
CA VAL A 277 15.31 -14.10 -5.70
C VAL A 277 16.17 -15.11 -4.94
N THR A 278 15.89 -16.40 -5.10
CA THR A 278 16.76 -17.49 -4.62
C THR A 278 17.59 -18.11 -5.73
N GLY A 279 17.34 -17.74 -6.98
CA GLY A 279 17.99 -18.26 -8.18
C GLY A 279 18.93 -17.26 -8.84
N ALA A 280 19.11 -17.46 -10.15
CA ALA A 280 19.90 -16.56 -10.98
C ALA A 280 19.32 -15.15 -11.02
N VAL A 281 20.19 -14.17 -11.32
CA VAL A 281 19.78 -12.76 -11.43
C VAL A 281 18.94 -12.49 -12.69
N ALA A 282 18.84 -13.44 -13.61
CA ALA A 282 18.00 -13.31 -14.79
C ALA A 282 16.50 -13.35 -14.41
N PRO A 283 15.65 -12.55 -15.08
CA PRO A 283 14.21 -12.60 -14.86
C PRO A 283 13.61 -13.92 -15.36
N LEU A 284 12.55 -14.39 -14.70
CA LEU A 284 11.72 -15.49 -15.17
C LEU A 284 10.97 -15.09 -16.44
N TRP A 285 10.53 -13.85 -16.49
CA TRP A 285 9.99 -13.18 -17.66
C TRP A 285 10.08 -11.66 -17.54
N GLU A 286 10.10 -10.98 -18.69
CA GLU A 286 9.98 -9.53 -18.82
C GLU A 286 8.84 -9.19 -19.78
N GLN A 287 8.12 -8.11 -19.47
CA GLN A 287 6.97 -7.66 -20.24
C GLN A 287 6.91 -6.13 -20.29
N VAL A 288 7.10 -5.57 -21.49
CA VAL A 288 7.00 -4.12 -21.71
C VAL A 288 5.58 -3.62 -21.50
N GLY A 289 4.59 -4.48 -21.75
CA GLY A 289 3.17 -4.15 -21.66
C GLY A 289 2.61 -4.01 -20.24
N LEU A 290 3.43 -3.96 -19.18
CA LEU A 290 3.02 -3.53 -17.84
C LEU A 290 4.06 -2.57 -17.30
N SER A 291 3.99 -1.33 -17.74
CA SER A 291 4.93 -0.25 -17.45
C SER A 291 4.27 0.78 -16.53
N SER A 292 4.04 0.42 -15.28
CA SER A 292 3.41 1.34 -14.31
C SER A 292 4.41 2.38 -13.81
N HIS A 293 3.97 3.64 -13.77
CA HIS A 293 4.83 4.74 -13.32
C HIS A 293 4.73 4.99 -11.82
N TRP A 294 3.51 4.95 -11.24
CA TRP A 294 3.27 5.34 -9.86
C TRP A 294 2.57 4.26 -9.03
N HIS A 295 1.71 3.46 -9.64
CA HIS A 295 0.84 2.55 -8.91
C HIS A 295 1.34 1.12 -8.95
N THR A 296 1.15 0.43 -7.86
CA THR A 296 1.53 -0.97 -7.70
C THR A 296 0.39 -1.88 -8.13
N SER A 297 0.74 -2.94 -8.85
CA SER A 297 -0.19 -4.02 -9.24
C SER A 297 -0.62 -4.86 -8.03
N VAL A 298 -1.72 -5.59 -8.16
CA VAL A 298 -2.17 -6.59 -7.19
C VAL A 298 -2.18 -7.98 -7.81
N LEU A 299 -1.80 -8.99 -7.03
CA LEU A 299 -1.79 -10.39 -7.45
C LEU A 299 -3.00 -11.11 -6.84
N VAL A 300 -3.91 -11.60 -7.70
CA VAL A 300 -5.11 -12.32 -7.28
C VAL A 300 -5.25 -13.59 -8.11
N GLY A 301 -5.38 -14.76 -7.45
CA GLY A 301 -5.67 -16.02 -8.12
C GLY A 301 -4.64 -16.45 -9.17
N GLY A 302 -3.37 -16.04 -9.04
CA GLY A 302 -2.31 -16.34 -10.00
C GLY A 302 -2.27 -15.38 -11.20
N PHE A 303 -2.99 -14.25 -11.13
CA PHE A 303 -3.00 -13.21 -12.15
C PHE A 303 -2.65 -11.86 -11.55
N LEU A 304 -1.80 -11.12 -12.26
CA LEU A 304 -1.35 -9.80 -11.90
C LEU A 304 -2.24 -8.75 -12.59
N TYR A 305 -2.89 -7.92 -11.78
CA TYR A 305 -3.72 -6.81 -12.27
C TYR A 305 -3.01 -5.49 -11.95
N GLY A 306 -2.80 -4.66 -12.94
CA GLY A 306 -2.07 -3.41 -12.72
C GLY A 306 -2.26 -2.38 -13.84
N PRO A 307 -2.02 -1.10 -13.51
CA PRO A 307 -2.03 -0.04 -14.50
C PRO A 307 -0.78 -0.14 -15.37
N ASP A 308 -0.98 0.14 -16.66
CA ASP A 308 0.08 0.31 -17.64
C ASP A 308 0.08 1.73 -18.17
N GLY A 309 1.25 2.25 -18.49
CA GLY A 309 1.43 3.58 -19.05
C GLY A 309 1.84 4.64 -18.03
N ASN A 310 2.05 5.84 -18.55
CA ASN A 310 2.38 7.02 -17.76
C ASN A 310 1.13 7.86 -17.53
N ASN A 311 1.20 8.77 -16.54
CA ASN A 311 0.17 9.75 -16.33
C ASN A 311 -0.14 10.59 -17.59
N SER A 312 -1.31 11.20 -17.62
CA SER A 312 -1.85 11.96 -18.77
C SER A 312 -1.12 13.25 -19.11
N GLU A 313 -0.12 13.69 -18.33
CA GLU A 313 0.53 14.99 -18.49
C GLU A 313 2.04 14.90 -18.78
N GLY A 314 2.52 15.81 -19.63
CA GLY A 314 3.94 16.04 -19.91
C GLY A 314 4.52 15.29 -21.11
N ALA A 315 5.81 15.54 -21.38
CA ALA A 315 6.57 14.83 -22.40
C ALA A 315 6.69 13.34 -22.01
N GLY A 316 6.25 12.45 -22.88
CA GLY A 316 6.27 11.01 -22.66
C GLY A 316 4.92 10.40 -22.27
N ARG A 317 3.81 11.06 -22.60
CA ARG A 317 2.47 10.46 -22.54
C ARG A 317 2.46 9.10 -23.24
N SER A 318 2.04 8.07 -22.54
CA SER A 318 1.62 6.81 -23.16
C SER A 318 0.15 6.56 -22.83
N PRO A 319 -0.59 5.88 -23.69
CA PRO A 319 -1.92 5.43 -23.34
C PRO A 319 -1.88 4.69 -22.00
N THR A 320 -2.82 5.00 -21.13
CA THR A 320 -2.95 4.35 -19.82
C THR A 320 -4.06 3.32 -19.89
N SER A 321 -3.86 2.19 -19.26
CA SER A 321 -4.84 1.09 -19.25
C SER A 321 -4.73 0.30 -17.95
N LEU A 322 -5.76 -0.48 -17.64
CA LEU A 322 -5.69 -1.57 -16.68
C LEU A 322 -5.43 -2.87 -17.45
N ARG A 323 -4.49 -3.68 -16.98
CA ARG A 323 -4.14 -4.97 -17.59
C ARG A 323 -4.22 -6.12 -16.60
N CYS A 324 -4.52 -7.30 -17.16
CA CYS A 324 -4.38 -8.57 -16.47
C CYS A 324 -3.27 -9.38 -17.16
N LEU A 325 -2.33 -9.89 -16.37
CA LEU A 325 -1.25 -10.74 -16.86
C LEU A 325 -1.24 -12.07 -16.09
N ASP A 326 -0.86 -13.14 -16.76
CA ASP A 326 -0.55 -14.40 -16.10
C ASP A 326 0.74 -14.24 -15.27
N TRP A 327 0.69 -14.57 -13.98
CA TRP A 327 1.83 -14.43 -13.07
C TRP A 327 3.04 -15.29 -13.46
N LYS A 328 2.80 -16.47 -14.01
CA LYS A 328 3.88 -17.43 -14.31
C LYS A 328 4.59 -17.12 -15.63
N THR A 329 3.84 -16.59 -16.60
CA THR A 329 4.33 -16.43 -17.98
C THR A 329 4.53 -14.97 -18.41
N GLY A 330 3.90 -14.01 -17.71
CA GLY A 330 3.86 -12.61 -18.11
C GLY A 330 2.94 -12.34 -19.31
N GLU A 331 2.18 -13.32 -19.77
CA GLU A 331 1.24 -13.18 -20.88
C GLU A 331 0.11 -12.23 -20.51
N ILE A 332 -0.16 -11.23 -21.37
CA ILE A 332 -1.29 -10.33 -21.21
C ILE A 332 -2.58 -11.07 -21.55
N LYS A 333 -3.49 -11.22 -20.61
CA LYS A 333 -4.78 -11.87 -20.78
C LYS A 333 -5.83 -10.91 -21.35
N TRP A 334 -5.84 -9.67 -20.88
CA TRP A 334 -6.69 -8.60 -21.40
C TRP A 334 -6.14 -7.20 -21.07
N THR A 335 -6.64 -6.20 -21.78
CA THR A 335 -6.33 -4.78 -21.60
C THR A 335 -7.62 -3.97 -21.63
N GLU A 336 -7.82 -3.07 -20.67
CA GLU A 336 -8.93 -2.11 -20.61
C GLU A 336 -8.39 -0.69 -20.62
N SER A 337 -8.63 0.06 -21.69
CA SER A 337 -8.10 1.41 -21.92
C SER A 337 -9.00 2.54 -21.40
N LYS A 338 -10.27 2.26 -21.13
CA LYS A 338 -11.25 3.28 -20.73
C LYS A 338 -11.04 3.82 -19.33
N LEU A 339 -10.35 3.06 -18.47
CA LEU A 339 -10.10 3.47 -17.09
C LEU A 339 -9.00 4.54 -16.98
N GLY A 340 -8.21 4.76 -18.02
CA GLY A 340 -7.12 5.72 -17.97
C GLY A 340 -6.09 5.39 -16.90
N PHE A 341 -5.44 6.43 -16.37
CA PHE A 341 -4.49 6.30 -15.25
C PHE A 341 -5.25 6.00 -13.94
N ASN A 342 -4.83 4.99 -13.20
CA ASN A 342 -5.59 4.48 -12.06
C ASN A 342 -4.70 3.85 -10.99
N GLY A 343 -5.22 3.81 -9.75
CA GLY A 343 -4.68 3.03 -8.64
C GLY A 343 -5.69 1.98 -8.19
N LEU A 344 -5.22 0.83 -7.71
CA LEU A 344 -6.12 -0.27 -7.37
C LEU A 344 -5.71 -1.04 -6.12
N ILE A 345 -6.71 -1.69 -5.54
CA ILE A 345 -6.60 -2.71 -4.50
C ILE A 345 -7.53 -3.89 -4.83
N ALA A 346 -7.37 -5.01 -4.14
CA ALA A 346 -8.32 -6.12 -4.24
C ALA A 346 -9.05 -6.33 -2.90
N VAL A 347 -10.36 -6.50 -2.95
CA VAL A 347 -11.20 -6.71 -1.77
C VAL A 347 -12.20 -7.84 -2.05
N GLY A 348 -12.20 -8.89 -1.22
CA GLY A 348 -13.12 -10.03 -1.38
C GLY A 348 -13.05 -10.67 -2.78
N GLY A 349 -11.88 -10.72 -3.39
CA GLY A 349 -11.68 -11.28 -4.73
C GLY A 349 -12.16 -10.39 -5.89
N LYS A 350 -12.48 -9.10 -5.62
CA LYS A 350 -12.81 -8.10 -6.64
C LYS A 350 -11.76 -7.00 -6.63
N LEU A 351 -11.56 -6.32 -7.75
CA LEU A 351 -10.69 -5.15 -7.83
C LEU A 351 -11.52 -3.89 -7.54
N LEU A 352 -10.97 -2.98 -6.76
CA LEU A 352 -11.42 -1.61 -6.62
C LEU A 352 -10.40 -0.71 -7.30
N VAL A 353 -10.81 -0.02 -8.35
CA VAL A 353 -9.98 0.83 -9.19
C VAL A 353 -10.44 2.27 -9.01
N LEU A 354 -9.54 3.15 -8.58
CA LEU A 354 -9.79 4.59 -8.55
C LEU A 354 -9.10 5.24 -9.75
N THR A 355 -9.89 5.84 -10.62
CA THR A 355 -9.36 6.54 -11.79
C THR A 355 -8.81 7.92 -11.43
N GLU A 356 -7.96 8.48 -12.27
CA GLU A 356 -7.44 9.84 -12.13
C GLU A 356 -8.54 10.91 -12.07
N THR A 357 -9.69 10.64 -12.70
CA THR A 357 -10.85 11.54 -12.74
C THR A 357 -11.73 11.44 -11.52
N GLY A 358 -11.43 10.52 -10.59
CA GLY A 358 -12.18 10.38 -9.33
C GLY A 358 -13.34 9.40 -9.41
N ASP A 359 -13.37 8.53 -10.42
CA ASP A 359 -14.36 7.46 -10.52
C ASP A 359 -13.83 6.21 -9.82
N LEU A 360 -14.62 5.64 -8.93
CA LEU A 360 -14.36 4.35 -8.32
C LEU A 360 -15.09 3.27 -9.11
N VAL A 361 -14.34 2.27 -9.57
CA VAL A 361 -14.85 1.18 -10.40
C VAL A 361 -14.57 -0.15 -9.72
N MET A 362 -15.60 -0.98 -9.59
CA MET A 362 -15.46 -2.36 -9.14
C MET A 362 -15.37 -3.28 -10.36
N VAL A 363 -14.34 -4.12 -10.39
CA VAL A 363 -14.06 -5.04 -11.49
C VAL A 363 -13.95 -6.46 -10.97
N GLU A 364 -14.46 -7.43 -11.71
CA GLU A 364 -14.25 -8.84 -11.41
C GLU A 364 -12.77 -9.21 -11.60
N ALA A 365 -12.14 -9.81 -10.59
CA ALA A 365 -10.76 -10.29 -10.70
C ALA A 365 -10.74 -11.62 -11.48
N SER A 366 -10.87 -11.54 -12.80
CA SER A 366 -10.98 -12.67 -13.71
C SER A 366 -9.97 -12.52 -14.88
N PRO A 367 -9.24 -13.59 -15.26
CA PRO A 367 -8.33 -13.54 -16.40
C PRO A 367 -9.03 -13.69 -17.76
N GLN A 368 -10.32 -14.05 -17.80
CA GLN A 368 -11.03 -14.32 -19.05
C GLN A 368 -11.28 -13.04 -19.84
N SER A 369 -11.73 -11.99 -19.15
CA SER A 369 -12.01 -10.69 -19.76
C SER A 369 -12.19 -9.63 -18.67
N TYR A 370 -12.06 -8.36 -19.04
CA TYR A 370 -12.52 -7.26 -18.23
C TYR A 370 -14.03 -7.32 -18.03
N LYS A 371 -14.49 -7.21 -16.78
CA LYS A 371 -15.92 -7.13 -16.45
C LYS A 371 -16.13 -6.15 -15.32
N GLU A 372 -16.74 -5.01 -15.64
CA GLU A 372 -17.18 -4.03 -14.67
C GLU A 372 -18.40 -4.55 -13.89
N LEU A 373 -18.35 -4.40 -12.58
CA LEU A 373 -19.44 -4.77 -11.67
C LEU A 373 -20.20 -3.54 -11.16
N GLY A 374 -19.63 -2.37 -11.30
CA GLY A 374 -20.22 -1.09 -10.93
C GLY A 374 -19.20 0.04 -11.01
N SER A 375 -19.68 1.26 -11.24
CA SER A 375 -18.89 2.48 -11.22
C SER A 375 -19.67 3.65 -10.63
N MET A 376 -18.97 4.57 -9.99
CA MET A 376 -19.54 5.82 -9.46
C MET A 376 -18.45 6.88 -9.30
N HIS A 377 -18.82 8.13 -9.56
CA HIS A 377 -17.97 9.26 -9.23
C HIS A 377 -17.97 9.49 -7.72
N VAL A 378 -16.77 9.53 -7.11
CA VAL A 378 -16.64 9.57 -5.63
C VAL A 378 -15.88 10.78 -5.12
N ILE A 379 -15.07 11.43 -5.98
CA ILE A 379 -14.26 12.58 -5.56
C ILE A 379 -13.94 13.47 -6.75
N GLU A 380 -14.14 14.77 -6.58
CA GLU A 380 -13.80 15.77 -7.57
C GLU A 380 -12.29 16.01 -7.67
N GLY A 381 -11.82 16.40 -8.84
CA GLY A 381 -10.42 16.70 -9.08
C GLY A 381 -9.57 15.46 -9.31
N ARG A 382 -8.26 15.63 -9.31
CA ARG A 382 -7.31 14.59 -9.72
C ARG A 382 -6.98 13.64 -8.58
N ALA A 383 -7.17 12.34 -8.78
CA ALA A 383 -6.84 11.30 -7.82
C ALA A 383 -5.60 10.51 -8.30
N PHE A 384 -4.54 10.50 -7.47
CA PHE A 384 -3.30 9.76 -7.75
C PHE A 384 -3.00 8.67 -6.73
N THR A 385 -3.83 8.54 -5.72
CA THR A 385 -3.58 7.62 -4.62
C THR A 385 -4.52 6.44 -4.74
N ALA A 386 -3.98 5.23 -4.64
CA ALA A 386 -4.82 4.03 -4.59
C ALA A 386 -5.80 4.10 -3.39
N PRO A 387 -7.02 3.56 -3.51
CA PRO A 387 -7.95 3.54 -2.41
C PRO A 387 -7.43 2.69 -1.24
N SER A 388 -7.96 2.92 -0.04
CA SER A 388 -7.80 2.05 1.12
C SER A 388 -9.13 1.43 1.48
N PHE A 389 -9.12 0.22 2.06
CA PHE A 389 -10.35 -0.47 2.46
C PHE A 389 -10.21 -1.05 3.86
N ALA A 390 -11.08 -0.64 4.76
CA ALA A 390 -11.10 -1.14 6.13
C ALA A 390 -12.52 -1.12 6.69
N ASN A 391 -12.89 -2.17 7.41
CA ASN A 391 -14.15 -2.22 8.17
C ASN A 391 -15.39 -1.93 7.29
N GLY A 392 -15.40 -2.51 6.06
CA GLY A 392 -16.47 -2.30 5.09
C GLY A 392 -16.53 -0.90 4.48
N ARG A 393 -15.46 -0.12 4.56
CA ARG A 393 -15.38 1.26 4.05
C ARG A 393 -14.24 1.45 3.08
N VAL A 394 -14.50 2.23 2.05
CA VAL A 394 -13.50 2.72 1.11
C VAL A 394 -13.11 4.14 1.49
N PHE A 395 -11.81 4.40 1.47
CA PHE A 395 -11.25 5.74 1.64
C PHE A 395 -10.51 6.12 0.37
N VAL A 396 -10.84 7.27 -0.19
CA VAL A 396 -10.19 7.84 -1.38
C VAL A 396 -9.73 9.26 -1.10
N ARG A 397 -8.72 9.71 -1.85
CA ARG A 397 -8.28 11.11 -1.78
C ARG A 397 -7.89 11.65 -3.15
N ASN A 398 -8.01 12.98 -3.31
CA ASN A 398 -7.45 13.73 -4.43
C ASN A 398 -6.15 14.47 -4.05
N VAL A 399 -5.45 15.00 -5.04
CA VAL A 399 -4.20 15.76 -4.84
C VAL A 399 -4.39 17.08 -4.10
N ARG A 400 -5.62 17.64 -4.10
CA ARG A 400 -5.97 18.89 -3.39
C ARG A 400 -6.19 18.68 -1.91
N GLY A 401 -6.20 17.41 -1.47
CA GLY A 401 -6.31 17.02 -0.06
C GLY A 401 -7.71 16.66 0.40
N ASP A 402 -8.70 16.60 -0.48
CA ASP A 402 -10.00 16.06 -0.09
C ASP A 402 -9.85 14.56 0.17
N VAL A 403 -10.34 14.12 1.31
CA VAL A 403 -10.43 12.72 1.72
C VAL A 403 -11.90 12.38 1.92
N VAL A 404 -12.33 11.30 1.28
CA VAL A 404 -13.73 10.84 1.27
C VAL A 404 -13.81 9.44 1.85
N SER A 405 -14.80 9.21 2.72
CA SER A 405 -15.16 7.89 3.24
C SER A 405 -16.52 7.45 2.70
N LEU A 406 -16.59 6.21 2.21
CA LEU A 406 -17.80 5.62 1.63
C LEU A 406 -18.06 4.23 2.23
N ASP A 407 -19.32 3.89 2.47
CA ASP A 407 -19.73 2.58 2.95
C ASP A 407 -19.85 1.58 1.78
N PHE A 408 -19.11 0.47 1.85
CA PHE A 408 -19.11 -0.64 0.89
C PHE A 408 -19.29 -2.00 1.58
N GLY A 409 -19.57 -1.98 2.89
CA GLY A 409 -19.87 -3.19 3.65
C GLY A 409 -21.25 -3.72 3.30
N GLY A 410 -21.36 -5.00 2.93
CA GLY A 410 -22.63 -5.70 2.92
C GLY A 410 -23.13 -5.81 4.36
N LYS A 411 -24.34 -5.32 4.63
CA LYS A 411 -25.10 -5.68 5.83
C LYS A 411 -25.65 -7.09 5.69
#